data_f53af7bcb0f069de5c8fcb59335a9a98
#
_entry.id   f53af7bcb0f069de5c8fcb59335a9a98
#
_cell.length_a   1.000
_cell.length_b   1.000
_cell.length_c   1.000
_cell.angle_alpha   90.00
_cell.angle_beta   90.00
_cell.angle_gamma   90.00
#
_symmetry.space_group_name_H-M   'P 1'
#
loop_
_entity.id
_entity.type
_entity.pdbx_description
1 polymer ?
#
loop_
_entity_poly.entity_id
_entity_poly.type
_entity_poly.pdbx_seq_one_letter_code
_entity_poly.pdbx_strand_id
1 'polypeptide(L)'
;MSRNATIALVQMDCVMLDKEANLQKAKTFIEQAAQQHADLICFPEMFSTGYSPALIGPKYIDVAEEPDGPTFCFLAELAKKYSMYIVAPIVLKSEIPGLLYNGLIVISRNGQLMGTYNKTHLWAGERFWFRAGDRYPVFHMDFGTVGLMICYDGGFPEVSRILALSGAELILCPSAFPIRDKDMWDTYFGSRSLENCCFVAGINRVGTEDDCYMFGNNKIYNYRGHLLAEAPVDEEFLLVQTVDLDDVAYHRATDVPYLQERRVETYQKLTEMY
;
A
#
# COMPACT_ATOMS: atom_id res chain seq x y z
N MET A 1 -3.07 -14.08 -24.13
CA MET A 1 -3.32 -12.60 -24.00
C MET A 1 -2.45 -12.14 -22.86
N SER A 2 -1.73 -11.02 -23.03
CA SER A 2 -0.90 -10.43 -21.99
C SER A 2 -1.77 -9.97 -20.80
N ARG A 3 -1.33 -10.23 -19.56
CA ARG A 3 -2.03 -9.83 -18.32
C ARG A 3 -1.59 -8.42 -17.91
N ASN A 4 -1.91 -7.44 -18.77
CA ASN A 4 -1.65 -6.05 -18.46
C ASN A 4 -2.56 -5.54 -17.35
N ALA A 5 -2.00 -4.77 -16.44
CA ALA A 5 -2.72 -4.05 -15.41
C ALA A 5 -2.27 -2.59 -15.36
N THR A 6 -3.21 -1.67 -15.39
CA THR A 6 -2.95 -0.23 -15.26
C THR A 6 -3.18 0.20 -13.82
N ILE A 7 -2.10 0.62 -13.15
CA ILE A 7 -2.06 0.91 -11.71
C ILE A 7 -1.97 2.41 -11.51
N ALA A 8 -2.89 2.96 -10.72
CA ALA A 8 -2.93 4.36 -10.33
C ALA A 8 -2.47 4.53 -8.87
N LEU A 9 -1.44 5.34 -8.63
CA LEU A 9 -0.83 5.59 -7.34
C LEU A 9 -1.09 7.04 -6.95
N VAL A 10 -1.88 7.24 -5.90
CA VAL A 10 -2.30 8.58 -5.46
C VAL A 10 -1.26 9.21 -4.56
N GLN A 11 -0.81 10.39 -4.92
CA GLN A 11 0.02 11.27 -4.10
C GLN A 11 -0.81 12.49 -3.72
N MET A 12 -1.31 12.52 -2.48
CA MET A 12 -2.21 13.58 -2.04
C MET A 12 -1.80 14.14 -0.69
N ASP A 13 -2.11 15.40 -0.45
CA ASP A 13 -2.13 15.99 0.88
C ASP A 13 -3.46 15.68 1.56
N CYS A 14 -3.40 15.33 2.83
CA CYS A 14 -4.57 14.96 3.63
C CYS A 14 -4.86 16.03 4.69
N VAL A 15 -6.09 16.50 4.74
CA VAL A 15 -6.52 17.39 5.80
C VAL A 15 -6.73 16.57 7.08
N MET A 16 -5.96 16.90 8.12
CA MET A 16 -6.01 16.16 9.39
C MET A 16 -7.40 16.20 10.01
N LEU A 17 -7.96 15.01 10.31
CA LEU A 17 -9.27 14.77 10.92
C LEU A 17 -10.47 15.28 10.09
N ASP A 18 -10.27 15.76 8.87
CA ASP A 18 -11.36 16.11 7.95
C ASP A 18 -11.59 15.00 6.92
N LYS A 19 -12.29 13.98 7.36
CA LYS A 19 -12.58 12.78 6.53
C LYS A 19 -13.40 13.15 5.29
N GLU A 20 -14.34 14.07 5.41
CA GLU A 20 -15.19 14.46 4.27
C GLU A 20 -14.36 15.13 3.18
N ALA A 21 -13.52 16.12 3.51
CA ALA A 21 -12.63 16.77 2.55
C ALA A 21 -11.70 15.77 1.88
N ASN A 22 -11.11 14.83 2.65
CA ASN A 22 -10.22 13.81 2.12
C ASN A 22 -10.93 12.82 1.18
N LEU A 23 -12.16 12.42 1.49
CA LEU A 23 -12.95 11.55 0.63
C LEU A 23 -13.41 12.25 -0.67
N GLN A 24 -13.75 13.53 -0.62
CA GLN A 24 -14.05 14.31 -1.84
C GLN A 24 -12.80 14.44 -2.74
N LYS A 25 -11.64 14.68 -2.15
CA LYS A 25 -10.36 14.68 -2.89
C LYS A 25 -10.07 13.30 -3.48
N ALA A 26 -10.25 12.22 -2.70
CA ALA A 26 -10.09 10.84 -3.19
C ALA A 26 -11.01 10.54 -4.37
N LYS A 27 -12.26 11.00 -4.35
CA LYS A 27 -13.18 10.88 -5.48
C LYS A 27 -12.63 11.52 -6.74
N THR A 28 -12.03 12.71 -6.65
CA THR A 28 -11.42 13.40 -7.79
C THR A 28 -10.28 12.55 -8.40
N PHE A 29 -9.41 11.95 -7.57
CA PHE A 29 -8.36 11.05 -8.05
C PHE A 29 -8.92 9.76 -8.68
N ILE A 30 -9.99 9.18 -8.11
CA ILE A 30 -10.66 8.02 -8.70
C ILE A 30 -11.23 8.37 -10.09
N GLU A 31 -11.83 9.54 -10.25
CA GLU A 31 -12.37 10.01 -11.53
C GLU A 31 -11.25 10.22 -12.58
N GLN A 32 -10.12 10.77 -12.16
CA GLN A 32 -8.93 10.92 -13.03
C GLN A 32 -8.31 9.57 -13.42
N ALA A 33 -8.21 8.61 -12.47
CA ALA A 33 -7.72 7.27 -12.73
C ALA A 33 -8.63 6.51 -13.72
N ALA A 34 -9.95 6.65 -13.55
CA ALA A 34 -10.94 6.05 -14.46
C ALA A 34 -10.82 6.60 -15.91
N GLN A 35 -10.54 7.91 -16.08
CA GLN A 35 -10.28 8.50 -17.39
C GLN A 35 -9.03 7.94 -18.07
N GLN A 36 -8.08 7.43 -17.28
CA GLN A 36 -6.85 6.77 -17.74
C GLN A 36 -6.97 5.23 -17.76
N HIS A 37 -8.19 4.71 -17.64
CA HIS A 37 -8.50 3.27 -17.67
C HIS A 37 -7.72 2.46 -16.64
N ALA A 38 -7.51 3.01 -15.43
CA ALA A 38 -6.84 2.29 -14.38
C ALA A 38 -7.66 1.08 -13.90
N ASP A 39 -6.97 -0.05 -13.71
CA ASP A 39 -7.54 -1.27 -13.18
C ASP A 39 -7.61 -1.25 -11.66
N LEU A 40 -6.64 -0.59 -11.03
CA LEU A 40 -6.49 -0.45 -9.60
C LEU A 40 -6.01 0.95 -9.24
N ILE A 41 -6.57 1.51 -8.16
CA ILE A 41 -6.08 2.73 -7.52
C ILE A 41 -5.67 2.44 -6.07
N CYS A 42 -4.53 3.00 -5.65
CA CYS A 42 -4.04 2.89 -4.27
C CYS A 42 -3.81 4.28 -3.67
N PHE A 43 -4.41 4.51 -2.50
CA PHE A 43 -4.24 5.74 -1.71
C PHE A 43 -3.07 5.63 -0.73
N PRO A 44 -2.49 6.74 -0.26
CA PRO A 44 -1.42 6.73 0.74
C PRO A 44 -1.94 6.34 2.14
N GLU A 45 -1.01 6.02 3.05
CA GLU A 45 -1.29 5.61 4.43
C GLU A 45 -2.19 6.61 5.14
N MET A 46 -3.27 6.11 5.78
CA MET A 46 -4.27 6.89 6.55
C MET A 46 -4.81 8.11 5.79
N PHE A 47 -5.03 7.98 4.48
CA PHE A 47 -5.42 9.09 3.61
C PHE A 47 -6.70 9.81 4.07
N SER A 48 -7.60 9.10 4.75
CA SER A 48 -8.90 9.67 5.16
C SER A 48 -8.82 10.55 6.41
N THR A 49 -7.79 10.36 7.25
CA THR A 49 -7.72 11.00 8.58
C THR A 49 -6.48 11.85 8.81
N GLY A 50 -5.44 11.70 7.98
CA GLY A 50 -4.10 12.15 8.32
C GLY A 50 -3.38 11.13 9.19
N TYR A 51 -2.06 11.35 9.38
CA TYR A 51 -1.18 10.31 9.94
C TYR A 51 -0.62 10.62 11.33
N SER A 52 -0.39 11.89 11.71
CA SER A 52 0.43 12.22 12.89
C SER A 52 -0.05 11.58 14.21
N PRO A 53 0.64 10.53 14.74
CA PRO A 53 0.29 9.92 16.02
C PRO A 53 0.35 10.89 17.21
N ALA A 54 1.21 11.91 17.14
CA ALA A 54 1.38 12.90 18.18
C ALA A 54 0.19 13.89 18.26
N LEU A 55 -0.31 14.36 17.10
CA LEU A 55 -1.37 15.37 17.02
C LEU A 55 -2.77 14.75 17.11
N ILE A 56 -2.97 13.61 16.46
CA ILE A 56 -4.27 12.92 16.44
C ILE A 56 -4.51 12.22 17.77
N GLY A 57 -3.54 11.44 18.25
CA GLY A 57 -3.56 10.81 19.56
C GLY A 57 -4.88 10.04 19.84
N PRO A 58 -5.56 10.32 20.98
CA PRO A 58 -6.78 9.58 21.36
C PRO A 58 -7.95 9.78 20.39
N LYS A 59 -7.92 10.80 19.52
CA LYS A 59 -8.98 11.02 18.52
C LYS A 59 -9.02 9.94 17.45
N TYR A 60 -7.98 9.10 17.36
CA TYR A 60 -8.03 7.91 16.51
C TYR A 60 -9.23 7.01 16.82
N ILE A 61 -9.67 6.96 18.10
CA ILE A 61 -10.84 6.19 18.52
C ILE A 61 -12.12 6.70 17.83
N ASP A 62 -12.23 8.01 17.68
CA ASP A 62 -13.43 8.66 17.13
C ASP A 62 -13.50 8.52 15.59
N VAL A 63 -12.34 8.45 14.94
CA VAL A 63 -12.25 8.38 13.46
C VAL A 63 -12.06 6.96 12.90
N ALA A 64 -11.79 5.98 13.77
CA ALA A 64 -11.66 4.58 13.37
C ALA A 64 -12.99 3.99 12.88
N GLU A 65 -12.92 3.14 11.86
CA GLU A 65 -14.08 2.52 11.24
C GLU A 65 -14.00 1.00 11.26
N GLU A 66 -15.16 0.35 11.22
CA GLU A 66 -15.25 -1.04 10.82
C GLU A 66 -14.83 -1.18 9.35
N PRO A 67 -14.36 -2.35 8.91
CA PRO A 67 -13.93 -2.56 7.51
C PRO A 67 -14.99 -2.23 6.45
N ASP A 68 -16.26 -2.36 6.79
CA ASP A 68 -17.43 -2.05 5.97
C ASP A 68 -18.11 -0.72 6.36
N GLY A 69 -17.38 0.16 7.06
CA GLY A 69 -17.85 1.44 7.57
C GLY A 69 -18.10 2.50 6.48
N PRO A 70 -18.35 3.76 6.91
CA PRO A 70 -18.72 4.85 5.99
C PRO A 70 -17.71 5.09 4.86
N THR A 71 -16.41 5.03 5.13
CA THR A 71 -15.38 5.18 4.09
C THR A 71 -15.47 4.05 3.05
N PHE A 72 -15.64 2.80 3.50
CA PHE A 72 -15.87 1.69 2.59
C PHE A 72 -17.11 1.91 1.73
N CYS A 73 -18.26 2.25 2.32
CA CYS A 73 -19.51 2.47 1.59
C CYS A 73 -19.35 3.53 0.49
N PHE A 74 -18.69 4.65 0.81
CA PHE A 74 -18.42 5.71 -0.16
C PHE A 74 -17.54 5.24 -1.32
N LEU A 75 -16.45 4.53 -1.02
CA LEU A 75 -15.50 4.05 -2.03
C LEU A 75 -16.06 2.88 -2.84
N ALA A 76 -16.87 2.02 -2.24
CA ALA A 76 -17.50 0.88 -2.91
C ALA A 76 -18.42 1.29 -4.07
N GLU A 77 -19.18 2.37 -3.89
CA GLU A 77 -20.00 2.95 -4.97
C GLU A 77 -19.14 3.46 -6.13
N LEU A 78 -17.98 4.07 -5.83
CA LEU A 78 -17.04 4.55 -6.85
C LEU A 78 -16.32 3.38 -7.55
N ALA A 79 -15.89 2.37 -6.79
CA ALA A 79 -15.28 1.14 -7.32
C ALA A 79 -16.23 0.47 -8.34
N LYS A 80 -17.50 0.31 -7.97
CA LYS A 80 -18.54 -0.25 -8.84
C LYS A 80 -18.82 0.64 -10.05
N LYS A 81 -18.94 1.96 -9.84
CA LYS A 81 -19.23 2.91 -10.93
C LYS A 81 -18.17 2.89 -12.02
N TYR A 82 -16.89 2.81 -11.62
CA TYR A 82 -15.76 2.88 -12.54
C TYR A 82 -15.13 1.51 -12.84
N SER A 83 -15.69 0.43 -12.29
CA SER A 83 -15.19 -0.96 -12.47
C SER A 83 -13.69 -1.08 -12.13
N MET A 84 -13.24 -0.48 -11.02
CA MET A 84 -11.84 -0.36 -10.62
C MET A 84 -11.63 -0.89 -9.20
N TYR A 85 -10.54 -1.64 -8.97
CA TYR A 85 -10.15 -2.02 -7.62
C TYR A 85 -9.64 -0.81 -6.83
N ILE A 86 -9.95 -0.76 -5.53
CA ILE A 86 -9.49 0.33 -4.66
C ILE A 86 -8.76 -0.28 -3.46
N VAL A 87 -7.54 0.20 -3.20
CA VAL A 87 -6.79 -0.04 -1.96
C VAL A 87 -6.81 1.24 -1.15
N ALA A 88 -7.46 1.18 0.01
CA ALA A 88 -7.73 2.35 0.85
C ALA A 88 -7.19 2.16 2.27
N PRO A 89 -6.01 2.72 2.58
CA PRO A 89 -5.46 2.72 3.95
C PRO A 89 -6.22 3.67 4.88
N ILE A 90 -6.78 3.12 5.95
CA ILE A 90 -7.58 3.83 6.95
C ILE A 90 -7.30 3.32 8.37
N VAL A 91 -7.77 4.03 9.38
CA VAL A 91 -7.79 3.54 10.75
C VAL A 91 -8.92 2.55 10.92
N LEU A 92 -8.58 1.30 11.25
CA LEU A 92 -9.53 0.21 11.44
C LEU A 92 -9.77 -0.09 12.91
N LYS A 93 -11.03 -0.38 13.27
CA LYS A 93 -11.39 -0.97 14.54
C LYS A 93 -11.07 -2.46 14.56
N SER A 94 -10.66 -2.94 15.72
CA SER A 94 -10.57 -4.37 16.03
C SER A 94 -11.95 -4.88 16.50
N GLU A 95 -12.15 -6.19 16.42
CA GLU A 95 -13.28 -6.88 17.08
C GLU A 95 -13.30 -6.64 18.60
N ILE A 96 -12.16 -6.34 19.20
CA ILE A 96 -12.06 -5.98 20.62
C ILE A 96 -12.23 -4.47 20.77
N PRO A 97 -13.27 -3.97 21.46
CA PRO A 97 -13.51 -2.55 21.64
C PRO A 97 -12.30 -1.82 22.21
N GLY A 98 -11.95 -0.67 21.62
CA GLY A 98 -10.81 0.16 22.02
C GLY A 98 -9.46 -0.23 21.44
N LEU A 99 -9.35 -1.36 20.74
CA LEU A 99 -8.15 -1.71 19.99
C LEU A 99 -8.31 -1.26 18.53
N LEU A 100 -7.26 -0.62 18.02
CA LEU A 100 -7.21 -0.04 16.67
C LEU A 100 -6.05 -0.61 15.85
N TYR A 101 -6.18 -0.55 14.53
CA TYR A 101 -5.13 -0.86 13.59
C TYR A 101 -4.87 0.31 12.63
N ASN A 102 -3.60 0.55 12.34
CA ASN A 102 -3.20 1.18 11.10
C ASN A 102 -3.37 0.10 10.02
N GLY A 103 -4.42 0.19 9.24
CA GLY A 103 -4.78 -0.86 8.31
C GLY A 103 -5.23 -0.33 6.95
N LEU A 104 -5.67 -1.23 6.11
CA LEU A 104 -6.28 -0.90 4.82
C LEU A 104 -7.42 -1.87 4.49
N ILE A 105 -8.31 -1.41 3.64
CA ILE A 105 -9.37 -2.20 3.02
C ILE A 105 -9.07 -2.36 1.53
N VAL A 106 -9.45 -3.50 0.97
CA VAL A 106 -9.39 -3.78 -0.47
C VAL A 106 -10.80 -3.96 -0.99
N ILE A 107 -11.15 -3.19 -2.01
CA ILE A 107 -12.49 -3.15 -2.59
C ILE A 107 -12.41 -3.64 -4.04
N SER A 108 -13.28 -4.59 -4.39
CA SER A 108 -13.35 -5.15 -5.74
C SER A 108 -14.02 -4.19 -6.73
N ARG A 109 -13.87 -4.46 -8.04
CA ARG A 109 -14.56 -3.74 -9.12
C ARG A 109 -16.08 -3.71 -8.99
N ASN A 110 -16.65 -4.65 -8.22
CA ASN A 110 -18.09 -4.74 -7.97
C ASN A 110 -18.52 -4.04 -6.67
N GLY A 111 -17.61 -3.34 -6.00
CA GLY A 111 -17.86 -2.66 -4.73
C GLY A 111 -17.95 -3.60 -3.53
N GLN A 112 -17.37 -4.79 -3.60
CA GLN A 112 -17.36 -5.75 -2.48
C GLN A 112 -16.06 -5.62 -1.70
N LEU A 113 -16.13 -5.75 -0.37
CA LEU A 113 -14.96 -5.86 0.49
C LEU A 113 -14.27 -7.21 0.22
N MET A 114 -13.04 -7.15 -0.30
CA MET A 114 -12.23 -8.35 -0.51
C MET A 114 -11.50 -8.78 0.76
N GLY A 115 -11.20 -7.86 1.65
CA GLY A 115 -10.54 -8.09 2.92
C GLY A 115 -9.76 -6.88 3.40
N THR A 116 -8.99 -7.11 4.46
CA THR A 116 -8.18 -6.09 5.15
C THR A 116 -6.74 -6.56 5.32
N TYR A 117 -5.83 -5.60 5.46
CA TYR A 117 -4.48 -5.81 5.98
C TYR A 117 -4.25 -4.84 7.14
N ASN A 118 -3.62 -5.30 8.20
CA ASN A 118 -3.22 -4.50 9.36
C ASN A 118 -1.69 -4.45 9.41
N LYS A 119 -1.12 -3.25 9.51
CA LYS A 119 0.33 -3.01 9.57
C LYS A 119 0.97 -3.85 10.66
N THR A 120 1.98 -4.63 10.30
CA THR A 120 2.64 -5.56 11.22
C THR A 120 3.81 -4.91 11.95
N HIS A 121 4.52 -3.98 11.31
CA HIS A 121 5.64 -3.25 11.90
C HIS A 121 5.23 -1.81 12.16
N LEU A 122 4.89 -1.53 13.43
CA LEU A 122 4.48 -0.19 13.84
C LEU A 122 5.70 0.72 14.03
N TRP A 123 5.64 1.91 13.43
CA TRP A 123 6.72 2.88 13.51
C TRP A 123 6.53 3.84 14.69
N ALA A 124 7.61 4.08 15.46
CA ALA A 124 7.68 5.09 16.52
C ALA A 124 6.41 5.17 17.41
N GLY A 125 5.73 6.33 17.40
CA GLY A 125 4.56 6.61 18.22
C GLY A 125 3.29 5.83 17.86
N GLU A 126 3.24 5.15 16.71
CA GLU A 126 2.10 4.29 16.34
C GLU A 126 1.81 3.23 17.41
N ARG A 127 2.85 2.71 18.08
CA ARG A 127 2.74 1.66 19.11
C ARG A 127 1.89 2.05 20.32
N PHE A 128 1.64 3.34 20.53
CA PHE A 128 0.80 3.80 21.62
C PHE A 128 -0.71 3.72 21.28
N TRP A 129 -1.03 3.74 19.98
CA TRP A 129 -2.41 3.86 19.50
C TRP A 129 -2.90 2.63 18.77
N PHE A 130 -2.00 1.90 18.12
CA PHE A 130 -2.35 0.78 17.25
C PHE A 130 -1.77 -0.53 17.76
N ARG A 131 -2.49 -1.60 17.47
CA ARG A 131 -2.02 -2.97 17.61
C ARG A 131 -1.33 -3.38 16.31
N ALA A 132 -0.24 -4.14 16.41
CA ALA A 132 0.39 -4.77 15.27
C ALA A 132 -0.50 -5.86 14.68
N GLY A 133 -0.55 -5.93 13.34
CA GLY A 133 -1.13 -7.04 12.61
C GLY A 133 -0.32 -8.33 12.79
N ASP A 134 -0.88 -9.45 12.31
CA ASP A 134 -0.33 -10.80 12.54
C ASP A 134 -0.24 -11.65 11.28
N ARG A 135 -0.57 -11.09 10.10
CA ARG A 135 -0.62 -11.83 8.83
C ARG A 135 -0.32 -10.96 7.63
N TYR A 136 0.06 -11.59 6.53
CA TYR A 136 0.37 -10.96 5.25
C TYR A 136 -0.54 -11.54 4.15
N PRO A 137 -1.79 -11.09 4.02
CA PRO A 137 -2.70 -11.58 2.99
C PRO A 137 -2.27 -11.13 1.60
N VAL A 138 -2.59 -11.95 0.59
CA VAL A 138 -2.55 -11.54 -0.81
C VAL A 138 -3.98 -11.49 -1.36
N PHE A 139 -4.20 -10.65 -2.36
CA PHE A 139 -5.51 -10.42 -2.95
C PHE A 139 -5.49 -10.85 -4.42
N HIS A 140 -6.34 -11.82 -4.74
CA HIS A 140 -6.49 -12.30 -6.12
C HIS A 140 -7.44 -11.38 -6.88
N MET A 141 -6.90 -10.65 -7.84
CA MET A 141 -7.62 -9.78 -8.74
C MET A 141 -7.72 -10.44 -10.12
N ASP A 142 -8.58 -9.93 -10.99
CA ASP A 142 -8.78 -10.52 -12.33
C ASP A 142 -7.54 -10.45 -13.24
N PHE A 143 -6.62 -9.52 -12.96
CA PHE A 143 -5.35 -9.38 -13.70
C PHE A 143 -4.17 -10.10 -13.03
N GLY A 144 -4.24 -10.46 -11.75
CA GLY A 144 -3.14 -11.10 -11.02
C GLY A 144 -3.26 -11.00 -9.51
N THR A 145 -2.20 -11.39 -8.80
CA THR A 145 -2.16 -11.43 -7.34
C THR A 145 -1.40 -10.22 -6.77
N VAL A 146 -2.06 -9.46 -5.90
CA VAL A 146 -1.53 -8.24 -5.27
C VAL A 146 -1.22 -8.51 -3.80
N GLY A 147 0.02 -8.22 -3.39
CA GLY A 147 0.46 -8.17 -1.99
C GLY A 147 0.43 -6.74 -1.45
N LEU A 148 0.19 -6.59 -0.16
CA LEU A 148 0.11 -5.28 0.49
C LEU A 148 0.99 -5.24 1.73
N MET A 149 1.70 -4.12 1.89
CA MET A 149 2.47 -3.76 3.08
C MET A 149 2.28 -2.26 3.32
N ILE A 150 2.47 -1.77 4.55
CA ILE A 150 2.25 -0.36 4.88
C ILE A 150 3.56 0.26 5.39
N CYS A 151 4.06 1.28 4.68
CA CYS A 151 5.12 2.20 5.11
C CYS A 151 6.35 1.45 5.70
N TYR A 152 6.50 1.44 7.03
CA TYR A 152 7.62 0.82 7.74
C TYR A 152 7.78 -0.68 7.47
N ASP A 153 6.71 -1.39 7.09
CA ASP A 153 6.80 -2.80 6.65
C ASP A 153 7.77 -2.96 5.47
N GLY A 154 7.86 -1.96 4.59
CA GLY A 154 8.77 -1.95 3.43
C GLY A 154 10.25 -2.06 3.79
N GLY A 155 10.64 -1.68 5.01
CA GLY A 155 12.00 -1.82 5.54
C GLY A 155 12.40 -3.27 5.85
N PHE A 156 11.43 -4.19 5.97
CA PHE A 156 11.66 -5.58 6.35
C PHE A 156 11.58 -6.49 5.12
N PRO A 157 12.73 -7.06 4.67
CA PRO A 157 12.76 -7.96 3.49
C PRO A 157 11.85 -9.17 3.65
N GLU A 158 11.62 -9.62 4.87
CA GLU A 158 10.76 -10.76 5.20
C GLU A 158 9.32 -10.53 4.75
N VAL A 159 8.80 -9.30 4.88
CA VAL A 159 7.41 -8.97 4.51
C VAL A 159 7.19 -9.18 3.02
N SER A 160 7.99 -8.54 2.17
CA SER A 160 7.88 -8.69 0.73
C SER A 160 8.17 -10.14 0.28
N ARG A 161 9.09 -10.84 0.97
CA ARG A 161 9.38 -12.24 0.72
C ARG A 161 8.18 -13.15 0.99
N ILE A 162 7.49 -12.96 2.12
CA ILE A 162 6.28 -13.73 2.46
C ILE A 162 5.19 -13.47 1.42
N LEU A 163 4.96 -12.20 1.04
CA LEU A 163 3.99 -11.85 0.01
C LEU A 163 4.31 -12.52 -1.34
N ALA A 164 5.57 -12.47 -1.77
CA ALA A 164 6.00 -13.10 -3.03
C ALA A 164 5.85 -14.64 -2.99
N LEU A 165 6.16 -15.29 -1.85
CA LEU A 165 5.96 -16.72 -1.65
C LEU A 165 4.49 -17.10 -1.59
N SER A 166 3.62 -16.17 -1.19
CA SER A 166 2.17 -16.31 -1.23
C SER A 166 1.58 -16.02 -2.62
N GLY A 167 2.44 -15.77 -3.62
CA GLY A 167 2.04 -15.61 -5.02
C GLY A 167 1.91 -14.16 -5.51
N ALA A 168 2.25 -13.15 -4.70
CA ALA A 168 2.18 -11.75 -5.14
C ALA A 168 3.07 -11.51 -6.38
N GLU A 169 2.49 -10.88 -7.39
CA GLU A 169 3.13 -10.44 -8.64
C GLU A 169 3.34 -8.92 -8.64
N LEU A 170 2.49 -8.20 -7.93
CA LEU A 170 2.58 -6.77 -7.63
C LEU A 170 2.48 -6.59 -6.11
N ILE A 171 3.36 -5.79 -5.53
CA ILE A 171 3.31 -5.40 -4.11
C ILE A 171 3.15 -3.88 -4.03
N LEU A 172 2.15 -3.41 -3.28
CA LEU A 172 1.91 -1.99 -3.02
C LEU A 172 2.26 -1.66 -1.58
N CYS A 173 2.93 -0.51 -1.38
CA CYS A 173 3.34 0.00 -0.07
C CYS A 173 2.83 1.43 0.14
N PRO A 174 1.54 1.61 0.49
CA PRO A 174 1.04 2.91 0.92
C PRO A 174 1.76 3.40 2.17
N SER A 175 2.11 4.69 2.18
CA SER A 175 3.03 5.27 3.16
C SER A 175 2.70 6.72 3.52
N ALA A 176 3.18 7.14 4.69
CA ALA A 176 3.33 8.51 5.11
C ALA A 176 4.82 8.74 5.48
N PHE A 177 5.67 8.75 4.46
CA PHE A 177 7.12 8.66 4.59
C PHE A 177 7.75 10.05 4.62
N PRO A 178 8.51 10.41 5.69
CA PRO A 178 9.06 11.76 5.84
C PRO A 178 10.32 11.98 4.99
N ILE A 179 10.57 13.23 4.65
CA ILE A 179 11.74 13.65 3.84
C ILE A 179 13.09 13.24 4.44
N ARG A 180 13.20 13.20 5.78
CA ARG A 180 14.44 12.81 6.47
C ARG A 180 14.88 11.37 6.16
N ASP A 181 13.94 10.51 5.74
CA ASP A 181 14.17 9.10 5.44
C ASP A 181 14.09 8.82 3.92
N LYS A 182 14.24 9.87 3.08
CA LYS A 182 14.11 9.75 1.61
C LYS A 182 15.14 8.80 0.99
N ASP A 183 16.33 8.70 1.54
CA ASP A 183 17.36 7.75 1.12
C ASP A 183 16.92 6.28 1.29
N MET A 184 16.17 5.99 2.35
CA MET A 184 15.55 4.68 2.54
C MET A 184 14.44 4.43 1.53
N TRP A 185 13.60 5.44 1.26
CA TRP A 185 12.55 5.40 0.24
C TRP A 185 13.12 5.05 -1.14
N ASP A 186 14.21 5.69 -1.53
CA ASP A 186 14.87 5.48 -2.81
C ASP A 186 15.49 4.08 -2.94
N THR A 187 15.79 3.41 -1.81
CA THR A 187 16.47 2.11 -1.77
C THR A 187 15.51 0.93 -1.65
N TYR A 188 14.47 1.04 -0.83
CA TYR A 188 13.65 -0.11 -0.41
C TYR A 188 13.00 -0.83 -1.58
N PHE A 189 12.23 -0.12 -2.40
CA PHE A 189 11.31 -0.77 -3.33
C PHE A 189 12.01 -1.42 -4.52
N GLY A 190 13.11 -0.84 -4.99
CA GLY A 190 13.97 -1.46 -5.99
C GLY A 190 14.58 -2.79 -5.50
N SER A 191 15.05 -2.82 -4.25
CA SER A 191 15.57 -4.05 -3.63
C SER A 191 14.46 -5.09 -3.48
N ARG A 192 13.28 -4.69 -2.94
CA ARG A 192 12.14 -5.60 -2.72
C ARG A 192 11.64 -6.20 -4.03
N SER A 193 11.66 -5.43 -5.12
CA SER A 193 11.25 -5.95 -6.43
C SER A 193 12.25 -6.96 -7.00
N LEU A 194 13.54 -6.63 -6.99
CA LEU A 194 14.60 -7.51 -7.50
C LEU A 194 14.66 -8.84 -6.75
N GLU A 195 14.76 -8.80 -5.41
CA GLU A 195 14.95 -10.00 -4.59
C GLU A 195 13.75 -10.96 -4.61
N ASN A 196 12.56 -10.48 -5.01
CA ASN A 196 11.32 -11.23 -5.08
C ASN A 196 10.80 -11.45 -6.50
N CYS A 197 11.49 -10.88 -7.49
CA CYS A 197 11.06 -10.93 -8.89
C CYS A 197 9.56 -10.60 -9.05
N CYS A 198 9.16 -9.40 -8.62
CA CYS A 198 7.80 -8.88 -8.73
C CYS A 198 7.81 -7.37 -8.95
N PHE A 199 6.69 -6.80 -9.39
CA PHE A 199 6.54 -5.34 -9.39
C PHE A 199 6.34 -4.85 -7.96
N VAL A 200 6.96 -3.70 -7.61
CA VAL A 200 6.79 -3.07 -6.30
C VAL A 200 6.57 -1.59 -6.47
N ALA A 201 5.54 -1.05 -5.81
CA ALA A 201 5.25 0.37 -5.81
C ALA A 201 5.21 0.94 -4.39
N GLY A 202 5.88 2.08 -4.20
CA GLY A 202 5.75 2.94 -3.03
C GLY A 202 4.76 4.06 -3.32
N ILE A 203 3.77 4.24 -2.45
CA ILE A 203 2.73 5.26 -2.55
C ILE A 203 2.82 6.17 -1.34
N ASN A 204 3.35 7.38 -1.51
CA ASN A 204 3.54 8.31 -0.43
C ASN A 204 2.56 9.47 -0.52
N ARG A 205 2.26 10.08 0.61
CA ARG A 205 1.54 11.34 0.63
C ARG A 205 2.49 12.55 0.49
N VAL A 206 1.93 13.73 0.24
CA VAL A 206 2.61 15.02 0.35
C VAL A 206 2.03 15.83 1.49
N GLY A 207 2.69 16.94 1.82
CA GLY A 207 2.24 17.90 2.82
C GLY A 207 2.94 17.74 4.17
N THR A 208 2.56 18.59 5.12
CA THR A 208 3.19 18.65 6.44
C THR A 208 2.16 18.41 7.51
N GLU A 209 2.47 17.49 8.43
CA GLU A 209 1.74 17.30 9.67
C GLU A 209 2.72 17.43 10.84
N ASP A 210 2.49 18.43 11.72
CA ASP A 210 3.41 18.79 12.78
C ASP A 210 4.81 19.13 12.21
N ASP A 211 5.85 18.49 12.67
CA ASP A 211 7.23 18.60 12.18
C ASP A 211 7.56 17.57 11.08
N CYS A 212 6.60 16.79 10.66
CA CYS A 212 6.75 15.72 9.67
C CYS A 212 6.38 16.23 8.27
N TYR A 213 7.39 16.49 7.45
CA TYR A 213 7.22 16.83 6.06
C TYR A 213 7.30 15.59 5.17
N MET A 214 6.22 15.29 4.47
CA MET A 214 6.08 14.17 3.56
C MET A 214 6.21 14.67 2.12
N PHE A 215 7.11 14.09 1.36
CA PHE A 215 7.62 14.63 0.09
C PHE A 215 6.96 14.04 -1.16
N GLY A 216 6.07 13.05 -1.03
CA GLY A 216 5.50 12.36 -2.18
C GLY A 216 6.48 11.41 -2.85
N ASN A 217 6.72 11.61 -4.17
CA ASN A 217 7.63 10.84 -5.00
C ASN A 217 7.22 9.35 -5.10
N ASN A 218 5.94 9.11 -5.40
CA ASN A 218 5.45 7.76 -5.70
C ASN A 218 6.31 7.10 -6.76
N LYS A 219 6.60 5.81 -6.60
CA LYS A 219 7.49 5.07 -7.50
C LYS A 219 6.94 3.69 -7.79
N ILE A 220 7.23 3.19 -8.99
CA ILE A 220 6.99 1.80 -9.34
C ILE A 220 8.23 1.21 -9.99
N TYR A 221 8.60 0.01 -9.55
CA TYR A 221 9.77 -0.75 -10.02
C TYR A 221 9.33 -2.05 -10.67
N ASN A 222 10.07 -2.48 -11.69
CA ASN A 222 9.86 -3.78 -12.32
C ASN A 222 10.55 -4.90 -11.54
N TYR A 223 10.29 -6.14 -11.93
CA TYR A 223 10.82 -7.37 -11.34
C TYR A 223 12.37 -7.47 -11.29
N ARG A 224 13.10 -6.57 -11.95
CA ARG A 224 14.57 -6.47 -11.89
C ARG A 224 15.07 -5.29 -11.07
N GLY A 225 14.22 -4.60 -10.34
CA GLY A 225 14.59 -3.44 -9.54
C GLY A 225 14.79 -2.16 -10.33
N HIS A 226 14.41 -2.13 -11.61
CA HIS A 226 14.50 -0.91 -12.42
C HIS A 226 13.28 -0.03 -12.18
N LEU A 227 13.52 1.25 -11.97
CA LEU A 227 12.47 2.26 -11.88
C LEU A 227 11.74 2.36 -13.23
N LEU A 228 10.42 2.15 -13.22
CA LEU A 228 9.57 2.31 -14.41
C LEU A 228 9.00 3.72 -14.51
N ALA A 229 8.52 4.25 -13.39
CA ALA A 229 7.94 5.59 -13.32
C ALA A 229 8.05 6.14 -11.90
N GLU A 230 8.11 7.45 -11.79
CA GLU A 230 8.05 8.17 -10.51
C GLU A 230 7.25 9.47 -10.64
N ALA A 231 6.57 9.83 -9.56
CA ALA A 231 5.90 11.12 -9.43
C ALA A 231 6.89 12.21 -9.00
N PRO A 232 6.60 13.49 -9.33
CA PRO A 232 7.37 14.59 -8.81
C PRO A 232 7.31 14.66 -7.29
N VAL A 233 8.25 15.34 -6.65
CA VAL A 233 8.23 15.66 -5.22
C VAL A 233 7.37 16.90 -4.97
N ASP A 234 6.82 16.98 -3.75
CA ASP A 234 6.22 18.20 -3.19
C ASP A 234 4.92 18.71 -3.84
N GLU A 235 4.29 17.90 -4.67
CA GLU A 235 3.01 18.25 -5.27
C GLU A 235 2.02 17.07 -5.27
N GLU A 236 0.73 17.36 -5.30
CA GLU A 236 -0.29 16.34 -5.50
C GLU A 236 -0.22 15.78 -6.92
N PHE A 237 -0.23 14.47 -7.07
CA PHE A 237 -0.04 13.82 -8.35
C PHE A 237 -0.76 12.46 -8.44
N LEU A 238 -1.23 12.10 -9.61
CA LEU A 238 -1.70 10.76 -9.93
C LEU A 238 -0.69 10.08 -10.87
N LEU A 239 0.12 9.18 -10.34
CA LEU A 239 1.03 8.38 -11.16
C LEU A 239 0.28 7.17 -11.70
N VAL A 240 0.20 7.05 -13.03
CA VAL A 240 -0.45 5.91 -13.69
C VAL A 240 0.56 5.16 -14.54
N GLN A 241 0.69 3.85 -14.31
CA GLN A 241 1.62 2.98 -15.00
C GLN A 241 0.98 1.64 -15.35
N THR A 242 1.11 1.23 -16.60
CA THR A 242 0.73 -0.13 -17.01
C THR A 242 1.90 -1.08 -16.85
N VAL A 243 1.65 -2.26 -16.28
CA VAL A 243 2.61 -3.35 -16.09
C VAL A 243 2.08 -4.63 -16.72
N ASP A 244 2.97 -5.47 -17.26
CA ASP A 244 2.64 -6.80 -17.75
C ASP A 244 3.04 -7.86 -16.71
N LEU A 245 2.05 -8.47 -16.06
CA LEU A 245 2.28 -9.45 -15.01
C LEU A 245 2.77 -10.81 -15.54
N ASP A 246 2.66 -11.08 -16.84
CA ASP A 246 3.24 -12.29 -17.43
C ASP A 246 4.76 -12.27 -17.36
N ASP A 247 5.39 -11.09 -17.36
CA ASP A 247 6.83 -10.94 -17.17
C ASP A 247 7.31 -11.55 -15.85
N VAL A 248 6.52 -11.44 -14.77
CA VAL A 248 6.89 -11.98 -13.45
C VAL A 248 7.08 -13.49 -13.51
N ALA A 249 6.11 -14.21 -14.06
CA ALA A 249 6.18 -15.68 -14.17
C ALA A 249 7.35 -16.11 -15.06
N TYR A 250 7.55 -15.43 -16.18
CA TYR A 250 8.64 -15.71 -17.11
C TYR A 250 10.01 -15.52 -16.45
N HIS A 251 10.25 -14.38 -15.84
CA HIS A 251 11.55 -14.03 -15.25
C HIS A 251 11.85 -14.81 -13.96
N ARG A 252 10.84 -15.21 -13.18
CA ARG A 252 11.02 -16.14 -12.05
C ARG A 252 11.51 -17.51 -12.50
N ALA A 253 11.13 -17.94 -13.71
CA ALA A 253 11.50 -19.22 -14.25
C ALA A 253 12.84 -19.20 -15.03
N THR A 254 13.34 -18.03 -15.43
CA THR A 254 14.49 -17.91 -16.35
C THR A 254 15.70 -17.22 -15.72
N ASP A 255 15.66 -15.90 -15.54
CA ASP A 255 16.84 -15.09 -15.22
C ASP A 255 16.85 -14.46 -13.83
N VAL A 256 15.77 -14.63 -13.05
CA VAL A 256 15.68 -14.21 -11.64
C VAL A 256 15.13 -15.34 -10.75
N PRO A 257 15.80 -16.51 -10.68
CA PRO A 257 15.25 -17.72 -10.04
C PRO A 257 15.37 -17.70 -8.51
N TYR A 258 15.51 -16.55 -7.85
CA TYR A 258 15.77 -16.43 -6.42
C TYR A 258 14.76 -17.16 -5.53
N LEU A 259 13.49 -17.25 -5.93
CA LEU A 259 12.47 -17.95 -5.14
C LEU A 259 12.65 -19.47 -5.21
N GLN A 260 13.15 -20.02 -6.34
CA GLN A 260 13.40 -21.46 -6.53
C GLN A 260 14.69 -21.92 -5.84
N GLU A 261 15.72 -21.07 -5.83
CA GLU A 261 17.05 -21.39 -5.32
C GLU A 261 17.21 -21.14 -3.82
N ARG A 262 16.13 -20.83 -3.11
CA ARG A 262 16.15 -20.63 -1.66
C ARG A 262 16.57 -21.90 -0.92
N ARG A 263 17.48 -21.73 0.04
CA ARG A 263 17.99 -22.80 0.89
C ARG A 263 17.36 -22.70 2.29
N VAL A 264 16.00 -22.93 2.35
CA VAL A 264 15.21 -22.74 3.58
C VAL A 264 15.74 -23.48 4.79
N GLU A 265 16.43 -24.62 4.58
CA GLU A 265 17.08 -25.40 5.63
C GLU A 265 18.24 -24.66 6.31
N THR A 266 18.74 -23.56 5.72
CA THR A 266 19.80 -22.72 6.29
C THR A 266 19.27 -21.46 6.97
N TYR A 267 17.94 -21.20 6.94
CA TYR A 267 17.35 -19.94 7.39
C TYR A 267 16.74 -19.99 8.79
N GLN A 268 17.00 -21.05 9.56
CA GLN A 268 16.44 -21.21 10.92
C GLN A 268 16.64 -19.99 11.81
N LYS A 269 17.80 -19.31 11.67
CA LYS A 269 18.14 -18.10 12.44
C LYS A 269 17.12 -16.96 12.29
N LEU A 270 16.41 -16.90 11.16
CA LEU A 270 15.39 -15.87 10.93
C LEU A 270 14.14 -16.01 11.83
N THR A 271 13.92 -17.18 12.42
CA THR A 271 12.75 -17.48 13.27
C THR A 271 13.10 -17.63 14.74
N GLU A 272 14.37 -17.50 15.11
CA GLU A 272 14.83 -17.54 16.49
C GLU A 272 14.69 -16.14 17.13
N MET A 273 14.20 -16.12 18.38
CA MET A 273 14.30 -14.92 19.21
C MET A 273 15.75 -14.77 19.73
N TYR A 274 16.21 -13.53 19.91
CA TYR A 274 17.56 -13.22 20.40
C TYR A 274 17.78 -13.75 21.82
#